data_bb90657e7ed78068e041f7237fc3da29
#
_entry.id   bb90657e7ed78068e041f7237fc3da29
#
_cell.length_a   1.000
_cell.length_b   1.000
_cell.length_c   1.000
_cell.angle_alpha   90.00
_cell.angle_beta   90.00
_cell.angle_gamma   90.00
#
_symmetry.space_group_name_H-M   'P 1'
#
loop_
_entity.id
_entity.type
_entity.pdbx_description
1 polymer ?
#
loop_
_entity_poly.entity_id
_entity_poly.type
_entity_poly.pdbx_seq_one_letter_code
_entity_poly.pdbx_strand_id
1 'polypeptide(L)'
;MVGWFTPLHIPASYANYTSVAVLAALDAVFGGSRAALERLFDLSNFISGFFSNVILAVVLVYIGDLIGINLYYVALIGFGLRVFINLAAIRKNIMTKRF
;
A
#
# COMPACT_ATOMS: atom_id res chain seq x y z
N MET A 1 23.41 4.29 -12.25
CA MET A 1 22.54 4.20 -11.11
C MET A 1 22.79 2.99 -10.24
N VAL A 2 23.03 1.85 -10.87
CA VAL A 2 23.29 0.64 -10.09
C VAL A 2 24.49 0.78 -9.20
N GLY A 3 25.56 1.36 -9.69
CA GLY A 3 26.76 1.53 -8.88
C GLY A 3 26.51 2.36 -7.64
N TRP A 4 25.80 3.44 -7.78
CA TRP A 4 25.47 4.25 -6.63
C TRP A 4 24.25 3.70 -5.90
N PHE A 5 23.62 2.71 -6.46
CA PHE A 5 22.60 1.97 -5.74
C PHE A 5 23.14 1.13 -4.63
N THR A 6 24.45 0.85 -4.67
CA THR A 6 25.03 0.02 -3.64
C THR A 6 24.60 0.45 -2.25
N PRO A 7 24.67 1.74 -1.90
CA PRO A 7 24.20 2.15 -0.58
C PRO A 7 22.67 2.05 -0.45
N LEU A 8 21.97 1.94 -1.56
CA LEU A 8 20.53 1.81 -1.54
C LEU A 8 20.09 0.35 -1.68
N HIS A 9 21.04 -0.55 -1.78
CA HIS A 9 20.74 -1.97 -1.89
C HIS A 9 20.05 -2.45 -0.62
N ILE A 10 18.91 -3.08 -0.79
CA ILE A 10 18.13 -3.59 0.34
C ILE A 10 18.45 -5.06 0.53
N PRO A 11 18.96 -5.44 1.71
CA PRO A 11 19.22 -6.85 2.00
C PRO A 11 17.95 -7.68 1.82
N ALA A 12 18.10 -8.91 1.38
CA ALA A 12 16.96 -9.79 1.15
C ALA A 12 16.10 -9.93 2.39
N SER A 13 16.70 -9.86 3.58
CA SER A 13 15.96 -9.98 4.83
C SER A 13 14.99 -8.83 5.06
N TYR A 14 15.19 -7.70 4.39
CA TYR A 14 14.31 -6.54 4.54
C TYR A 14 13.42 -6.30 3.32
N ALA A 15 13.63 -7.08 2.25
CA ALA A 15 12.87 -6.86 1.01
C ALA A 15 11.37 -7.02 1.22
N ASN A 16 10.96 -7.99 2.04
CA ASN A 16 9.54 -8.20 2.33
C ASN A 16 8.92 -7.00 3.01
N TYR A 17 9.64 -6.42 3.97
CA TYR A 17 9.12 -5.24 4.68
C TYR A 17 8.98 -4.06 3.75
N THR A 18 9.97 -3.83 2.90
CA THR A 18 9.95 -2.74 1.94
C THR A 18 8.80 -2.92 0.95
N SER A 19 8.65 -4.12 0.42
CA SER A 19 7.61 -4.40 -0.58
C SER A 19 6.22 -4.18 0.00
N VAL A 20 5.98 -4.67 1.22
CA VAL A 20 4.68 -4.52 1.85
C VAL A 20 4.41 -3.06 2.18
N ALA A 21 5.42 -2.34 2.65
CA ALA A 21 5.26 -0.93 2.97
C ALA A 21 4.92 -0.12 1.72
N VAL A 22 5.58 -0.40 0.61
CA VAL A 22 5.29 0.29 -0.66
C VAL A 22 3.87 -0.02 -1.11
N LEU A 23 3.46 -1.27 -1.02
CA LEU A 23 2.12 -1.66 -1.43
C LEU A 23 1.06 -1.02 -0.54
N ALA A 24 1.30 -0.95 0.77
CA ALA A 24 0.40 -0.28 1.69
C ALA A 24 0.29 1.21 1.37
N ALA A 25 1.42 1.83 1.01
CA ALA A 25 1.43 3.23 0.60
C ALA A 25 0.62 3.44 -0.67
N LEU A 26 0.79 2.53 -1.65
CA LEU A 26 0.00 2.59 -2.88
C LEU A 26 -1.48 2.44 -2.60
N ASP A 27 -1.85 1.53 -1.72
CA ASP A 27 -3.23 1.36 -1.31
C ASP A 27 -3.80 2.67 -0.77
N ALA A 28 -3.04 3.36 0.08
CA ALA A 28 -3.48 4.63 0.65
C ALA A 28 -3.62 5.70 -0.43
N VAL A 29 -2.66 5.77 -1.36
CA VAL A 29 -2.71 6.76 -2.44
C VAL A 29 -3.93 6.52 -3.33
N PHE A 30 -4.16 5.29 -3.72
CA PHE A 30 -5.32 4.98 -4.57
C PHE A 30 -6.63 5.17 -3.82
N GLY A 31 -6.65 4.82 -2.53
CA GLY A 31 -7.82 5.08 -1.69
C GLY A 31 -8.12 6.57 -1.58
N GLY A 32 -7.09 7.38 -1.39
CA GLY A 32 -7.24 8.83 -1.34
C GLY A 32 -7.70 9.40 -2.67
N SER A 33 -7.16 8.89 -3.78
CA SER A 33 -7.56 9.33 -5.11
C SER A 33 -9.03 8.99 -5.36
N ARG A 34 -9.46 7.79 -4.97
CA ARG A 34 -10.86 7.42 -5.09
C ARG A 34 -11.74 8.36 -4.28
N ALA A 35 -11.35 8.64 -3.04
CA ALA A 35 -12.11 9.52 -2.18
C ALA A 35 -12.21 10.92 -2.77
N ALA A 36 -11.12 11.41 -3.36
CA ALA A 36 -11.13 12.73 -3.98
C ALA A 36 -12.11 12.77 -5.16
N LEU A 37 -12.14 11.72 -5.96
CA LEU A 37 -13.07 11.64 -7.09
C LEU A 37 -14.52 11.55 -6.64
N GLU A 38 -14.75 10.94 -5.48
CA GLU A 38 -16.09 10.81 -4.92
C GLU A 38 -16.46 11.98 -4.00
N ARG A 39 -15.56 12.99 -3.92
CA ARG A 39 -15.73 14.16 -3.09
C ARG A 39 -15.84 13.86 -1.61
N LEU A 40 -15.15 12.79 -1.21
CA LEU A 40 -15.13 12.36 0.19
C LEU A 40 -13.73 12.50 0.78
N PHE A 41 -12.82 13.16 0.07
CA PHE A 41 -11.44 13.25 0.51
C PHE A 41 -11.31 14.08 1.77
N ASP A 42 -10.59 13.55 2.74
CA ASP A 42 -10.26 14.23 3.99
C ASP A 42 -8.76 14.03 4.21
N LEU A 43 -8.01 15.11 4.20
CA LEU A 43 -6.56 15.03 4.35
C LEU A 43 -6.15 14.37 5.65
N SER A 44 -6.85 14.66 6.74
CA SER A 44 -6.56 14.06 8.02
C SER A 44 -6.71 12.54 7.96
N ASN A 45 -7.81 12.08 7.39
CA ASN A 45 -8.05 10.65 7.20
C ASN A 45 -7.03 10.02 6.28
N PHE A 46 -6.65 10.74 5.23
CA PHE A 46 -5.67 10.24 4.27
C PHE A 46 -4.33 10.00 4.95
N ILE A 47 -3.83 11.00 5.67
CA ILE A 47 -2.53 10.91 6.32
C ILE A 47 -2.56 9.83 7.40
N SER A 48 -3.60 9.81 8.20
CA SER A 48 -3.76 8.81 9.24
C SER A 48 -3.79 7.41 8.65
N GLY A 49 -4.57 7.22 7.59
CA GLY A 49 -4.66 5.93 6.92
C GLY A 49 -3.36 5.50 6.28
N PHE A 50 -2.63 6.46 5.68
CA PHE A 50 -1.35 6.16 5.06
C PHE A 50 -0.38 5.57 6.08
N PHE A 51 -0.18 6.27 7.19
CA PHE A 51 0.76 5.80 8.20
C PHE A 51 0.26 4.54 8.88
N SER A 52 -1.04 4.46 9.17
CA SER A 52 -1.60 3.26 9.78
C SER A 52 -1.41 2.02 8.90
N ASN A 53 -1.62 2.16 7.59
CA ASN A 53 -1.46 1.05 6.67
C ASN A 53 -0.01 0.58 6.61
N VAL A 54 0.93 1.51 6.54
CA VAL A 54 2.34 1.15 6.49
C VAL A 54 2.78 0.45 7.78
N ILE A 55 2.39 1.02 8.91
CA ILE A 55 2.75 0.44 10.21
C ILE A 55 2.13 -0.93 10.36
N LEU A 56 0.86 -1.06 10.02
CA LEU A 56 0.15 -2.34 10.15
C LEU A 56 0.78 -3.40 9.27
N ALA A 57 1.14 -3.04 8.05
CA ALA A 57 1.77 -3.97 7.12
C ALA A 57 3.10 -4.47 7.65
N VAL A 58 3.93 -3.57 8.15
CA VAL A 58 5.24 -3.94 8.68
C VAL A 58 5.09 -4.80 9.94
N VAL A 59 4.18 -4.44 10.83
CA VAL A 59 3.93 -5.21 12.04
C VAL A 59 3.43 -6.60 11.70
N LEU A 60 2.56 -6.72 10.72
CA LEU A 60 2.03 -8.01 10.31
C LEU A 60 3.14 -8.95 9.82
N VAL A 61 4.04 -8.43 8.97
CA VAL A 61 5.16 -9.22 8.48
C VAL A 61 6.09 -9.61 9.64
N TYR A 62 6.34 -8.68 10.54
CA TYR A 62 7.19 -8.92 11.69
C TYR A 62 6.63 -10.02 12.59
N ILE A 63 5.34 -9.95 12.90
CA ILE A 63 4.70 -10.97 13.71
C ILE A 63 4.78 -12.34 13.02
N GLY A 64 4.55 -12.35 11.71
CA GLY A 64 4.68 -13.58 10.95
C GLY A 64 6.07 -14.19 11.07
N ASP A 65 7.10 -13.36 10.99
CA ASP A 65 8.48 -13.81 11.13
C ASP A 65 8.72 -14.42 12.51
N LEU A 66 8.13 -13.82 13.55
CA LEU A 66 8.31 -14.30 14.90
C LEU A 66 7.68 -15.68 15.13
N ILE A 67 6.54 -15.94 14.51
CA ILE A 67 5.83 -17.18 14.70
C ILE A 67 6.08 -18.21 13.60
N GLY A 68 6.97 -17.86 12.65
CA GLY A 68 7.35 -18.79 11.60
C GLY A 68 6.34 -18.92 10.48
N ILE A 69 5.40 -17.99 10.36
CA ILE A 69 4.42 -17.96 9.28
C ILE A 69 4.72 -16.79 8.37
N ASN A 70 4.67 -17.04 7.06
CA ASN A 70 4.97 -15.99 6.10
C ASN A 70 3.72 -15.16 5.84
N LEU A 71 3.44 -14.21 6.73
CA LEU A 71 2.30 -13.32 6.60
C LEU A 71 2.50 -12.24 5.54
N TYR A 72 3.71 -12.15 4.98
CA TYR A 72 4.01 -11.26 3.89
C TYR A 72 3.03 -11.47 2.72
N TYR A 73 2.76 -12.72 2.38
CA TYR A 73 1.84 -13.02 1.28
C TYR A 73 0.41 -12.63 1.61
N VAL A 74 0.02 -12.75 2.87
CA VAL A 74 -1.31 -12.32 3.29
C VAL A 74 -1.45 -10.82 3.11
N ALA A 75 -0.43 -10.07 3.50
CA ALA A 75 -0.44 -8.61 3.33
C ALA A 75 -0.47 -8.23 1.85
N LEU A 76 0.33 -8.92 1.01
CA LEU A 76 0.34 -8.65 -0.42
C LEU A 76 -1.04 -8.85 -1.04
N ILE A 77 -1.69 -9.95 -0.70
CA ILE A 77 -3.01 -10.24 -1.24
C ILE A 77 -4.02 -9.21 -0.76
N GLY A 78 -4.02 -8.91 0.53
CA GLY A 78 -4.96 -7.96 1.11
C GLY A 78 -4.84 -6.57 0.50
N PHE A 79 -3.64 -6.01 0.50
CA PHE A 79 -3.44 -4.68 -0.06
C PHE A 79 -3.59 -4.67 -1.57
N GLY A 80 -3.17 -5.75 -2.24
CA GLY A 80 -3.33 -5.86 -3.68
C GLY A 80 -4.77 -5.85 -4.11
N LEU A 81 -5.63 -6.57 -3.40
CA LEU A 81 -7.07 -6.56 -3.69
C LEU A 81 -7.66 -5.18 -3.51
N ARG A 82 -7.25 -4.49 -2.44
CA ARG A 82 -7.76 -3.15 -2.19
C ARG A 82 -7.31 -2.16 -3.27
N VAL A 83 -6.06 -2.30 -3.74
CA VAL A 83 -5.59 -1.47 -4.85
C VAL A 83 -6.43 -1.73 -6.09
N PHE A 84 -6.71 -2.98 -6.40
CA PHE A 84 -7.57 -3.33 -7.53
C PHE A 84 -8.96 -2.72 -7.40
N ILE A 85 -9.56 -2.84 -6.24
CA ILE A 85 -10.90 -2.30 -6.00
C ILE A 85 -10.89 -0.78 -6.15
N ASN A 86 -9.88 -0.13 -5.60
CA ASN A 86 -9.76 1.32 -5.71
C ASN A 86 -9.53 1.76 -7.15
N LEU A 87 -8.71 1.03 -7.89
CA LEU A 87 -8.48 1.35 -9.31
C LEU A 87 -9.75 1.19 -10.12
N ALA A 88 -10.51 0.14 -9.86
CA ALA A 88 -11.79 -0.08 -10.56
C ALA A 88 -12.76 1.05 -10.24
N ALA A 89 -12.82 1.47 -8.99
CA ALA A 89 -13.69 2.57 -8.59
C ALA A 89 -13.24 3.89 -9.20
N ILE A 90 -11.94 4.12 -9.26
CA ILE A 90 -11.39 5.33 -9.88
C ILE A 90 -11.75 5.36 -11.34
N ARG A 91 -11.57 4.26 -12.05
CA ARG A 91 -11.91 4.17 -13.46
C ARG A 91 -13.39 4.44 -13.67
N LYS A 92 -14.23 3.84 -12.84
CA LYS A 92 -15.67 4.04 -12.93
C LYS A 92 -16.05 5.50 -12.70
N ASN A 93 -15.46 6.12 -11.69
CA ASN A 93 -15.75 7.53 -11.40
C ASN A 93 -15.33 8.44 -12.54
N ILE A 94 -14.16 8.20 -13.11
CA ILE A 94 -13.69 9.00 -14.22
C ILE A 94 -14.62 8.88 -15.41
N MET A 95 -15.01 7.67 -15.76
CA MET A 95 -15.89 7.45 -16.90
C MET A 95 -17.28 8.05 -16.66
N THR A 96 -17.78 7.91 -15.46
CA THR A 96 -19.10 8.45 -15.13
C THR A 96 -19.12 9.97 -15.17
N LYS A 97 -18.12 10.59 -14.56
CA LYS A 97 -18.07 12.05 -14.51
C LYS A 97 -17.72 12.67 -15.85
N ARG A 98 -17.04 11.94 -16.69
CA ARG A 98 -16.63 12.41 -17.99
C ARG A 98 -17.82 12.54 -18.94
N PHE A 99 -18.78 11.71 -18.75
CA PHE A 99 -19.97 11.65 -19.61
C PHE A 99 -21.22 12.00 -18.85
#